data_1c8bca4a73908919e16acb9c9e859849
#
_entry.id   1c8bca4a73908919e16acb9c9e859849
#
_cell.length_a   1.000
_cell.length_b   1.000
_cell.length_c   1.000
_cell.angle_alpha   90.00
_cell.angle_beta   90.00
_cell.angle_gamma   90.00
#
_symmetry.space_group_name_H-M   'P 1'
#
loop_
_entity.id
_entity.type
_entity.pdbx_description
1 polymer ?
#
loop_
_entity_poly.entity_id
_entity_poly.type
_entity_poly.pdbx_seq_one_letter_code
_entity_poly.pdbx_strand_id
1 'polypeptide(L)'
;MGKIVVEFETDYNAGDVVIFEKNDRLMVGIVEGYSIEDDIFWFNIRVSSRYVYTYSNGGDIMESNIIGRVSEDLKEELIRQINSMN
;
A
#
# COMPACT_ATOMS: atom_id res chain seq x y z
N MET A 1 -23.74 -13.24 22.78
CA MET A 1 -22.82 -13.29 21.66
C MET A 1 -21.74 -12.21 21.83
N GLY A 2 -20.48 -12.62 21.80
CA GLY A 2 -19.39 -11.68 21.96
C GLY A 2 -19.01 -10.99 20.67
N LYS A 3 -18.42 -9.82 20.79
CA LYS A 3 -17.85 -9.08 19.67
C LYS A 3 -16.38 -8.85 19.96
N ILE A 4 -15.51 -9.25 19.03
CA ILE A 4 -14.08 -9.02 19.15
C ILE A 4 -13.71 -7.85 18.22
N VAL A 5 -13.08 -6.84 18.81
CA VAL A 5 -12.55 -5.70 18.06
C VAL A 5 -11.03 -5.82 18.08
N VAL A 6 -10.43 -5.82 16.91
CA VAL A 6 -8.98 -5.88 16.74
C VAL A 6 -8.52 -4.55 16.18
N GLU A 7 -7.58 -3.90 16.87
CA GLU A 7 -6.99 -2.65 16.42
C GLU A 7 -5.56 -2.90 15.93
N PHE A 8 -5.23 -2.31 14.79
CA PHE A 8 -3.88 -2.32 14.24
C PHE A 8 -3.39 -0.90 14.11
N GLU A 9 -2.16 -0.68 14.56
CA GLU A 9 -1.50 0.61 14.36
C GLU A 9 -0.57 0.52 13.17
N THR A 10 -0.62 1.54 12.33
CA THR A 10 0.28 1.67 11.19
C THR A 10 0.61 3.14 10.96
N ASP A 11 1.81 3.38 10.43
CA ASP A 11 2.26 4.72 10.08
C ASP A 11 1.70 5.19 8.74
N TYR A 12 0.98 4.34 8.01
CA TYR A 12 0.53 4.63 6.64
C TYR A 12 -0.99 4.63 6.56
N ASN A 13 -1.51 5.62 5.83
CA ASN A 13 -2.95 5.80 5.64
C ASN A 13 -3.31 5.68 4.16
N ALA A 14 -4.58 5.36 3.90
CA ALA A 14 -5.11 5.39 2.53
C ALA A 14 -4.88 6.78 1.92
N GLY A 15 -4.41 6.81 0.69
CA GLY A 15 -4.05 8.03 -0.01
C GLY A 15 -2.58 8.39 0.08
N ASP A 16 -1.83 7.80 0.99
CA ASP A 16 -0.38 8.02 1.06
C ASP A 16 0.31 7.45 -0.17
N VAL A 17 1.35 8.14 -0.64
CA VAL A 17 2.22 7.62 -1.68
C VAL A 17 3.48 7.10 -1.01
N VAL A 18 3.78 5.84 -1.24
CA VAL A 18 4.88 5.15 -0.55
C VAL A 18 5.84 4.53 -1.54
N ILE A 19 7.08 4.36 -1.06
CA ILE A 19 8.10 3.58 -1.75
C ILE A 19 8.16 2.23 -1.03
N PHE A 20 8.03 1.15 -1.78
CA PHE A 20 8.05 -0.19 -1.22
C PHE A 20 8.91 -1.12 -2.06
N GLU A 21 9.33 -2.22 -1.45
CA GLU A 21 10.15 -3.23 -2.10
C GLU A 21 9.30 -4.46 -2.38
N LYS A 22 9.40 -4.96 -3.60
CA LYS A 22 8.77 -6.20 -4.03
C LYS A 22 9.68 -6.90 -5.01
N ASN A 23 10.06 -8.16 -4.68
CA ASN A 23 10.95 -8.98 -5.52
C ASN A 23 12.26 -8.26 -5.85
N ASP A 24 12.92 -7.69 -4.84
CA ASP A 24 14.18 -6.94 -4.95
C ASP A 24 14.09 -5.70 -5.85
N ARG A 25 12.87 -5.19 -6.08
CA ARG A 25 12.65 -3.98 -6.86
C ARG A 25 11.99 -2.92 -6.01
N LEU A 26 12.44 -1.68 -6.19
CA LEU A 26 11.80 -0.54 -5.54
C LEU A 26 10.66 -0.05 -6.43
N MET A 27 9.51 0.16 -5.82
CA MET A 27 8.31 0.59 -6.52
C MET A 27 7.67 1.73 -5.75
N VAL A 28 6.90 2.53 -6.47
CA VAL A 28 6.14 3.63 -5.89
C VAL A 28 4.66 3.35 -6.13
N GLY A 29 3.83 3.54 -5.12
CA GLY A 29 2.41 3.32 -5.25
C GLY A 29 1.59 4.12 -4.25
N ILE A 30 0.28 4.11 -4.46
CA ILE A 30 -0.70 4.77 -3.60
C ILE A 30 -1.32 3.71 -2.70
N VAL A 31 -1.31 3.96 -1.40
CA VAL A 31 -2.01 3.08 -0.45
C VAL A 31 -3.52 3.27 -0.65
N GLU A 32 -4.20 2.22 -1.08
CA GLU A 32 -5.65 2.23 -1.28
C GLU A 32 -6.39 1.81 -0.01
N GLY A 33 -5.76 0.98 0.79
CA GLY A 33 -6.34 0.45 2.00
C GLY A 33 -5.51 -0.71 2.51
N TYR A 34 -6.13 -1.55 3.30
CA TYR A 34 -5.45 -2.69 3.88
C TYR A 34 -6.44 -3.82 4.13
N SER A 35 -5.90 -5.02 4.32
CA SER A 35 -6.66 -6.19 4.71
C SER A 35 -5.88 -6.99 5.75
N ILE A 36 -6.58 -7.81 6.48
CA ILE A 36 -5.99 -8.70 7.47
C ILE A 36 -6.26 -10.12 7.00
N GLU A 37 -5.18 -10.85 6.71
CA GLU A 37 -5.24 -12.22 6.26
C GLU A 37 -4.21 -13.04 7.05
N ASP A 38 -4.60 -14.20 7.54
CA ASP A 38 -3.73 -15.07 8.31
C ASP A 38 -3.08 -14.36 9.51
N ASP A 39 -3.83 -13.48 10.16
CA ASP A 39 -3.37 -12.64 11.29
C ASP A 39 -2.25 -11.67 10.91
N ILE A 40 -2.05 -11.42 9.63
CA ILE A 40 -1.06 -10.48 9.12
C ILE A 40 -1.76 -9.30 8.47
N PHE A 41 -1.19 -8.12 8.66
CA PHE A 41 -1.68 -6.87 8.11
C PHE A 41 -1.04 -6.64 6.74
N TRP A 42 -1.87 -6.55 5.71
CA TRP A 42 -1.43 -6.41 4.31
C TRP A 42 -1.93 -5.10 3.75
N PHE A 43 -1.06 -4.41 3.04
CA PHE A 43 -1.43 -3.16 2.35
C PHE A 43 -1.87 -3.46 0.92
N ASN A 44 -2.93 -2.76 0.51
CA ASN A 44 -3.37 -2.73 -0.88
C ASN A 44 -2.76 -1.48 -1.50
N ILE A 45 -1.81 -1.66 -2.43
CA ILE A 45 -1.06 -0.56 -3.03
C ILE A 45 -1.27 -0.56 -4.53
N ARG A 46 -1.71 0.58 -5.06
CA ARG A 46 -1.97 0.77 -6.47
C ARG A 46 -0.77 1.43 -7.14
N VAL A 47 -0.21 0.80 -8.15
CA VAL A 47 1.00 1.26 -8.86
C VAL A 47 0.71 1.80 -10.26
N SER A 48 -0.52 1.62 -10.75
CA SER A 48 -0.96 2.17 -12.03
C SER A 48 -2.48 2.32 -12.01
N SER A 49 -3.04 2.81 -13.10
CA SER A 49 -4.49 2.95 -13.20
C SER A 49 -5.25 1.61 -13.13
N ARG A 50 -4.56 0.50 -13.38
CA ARG A 50 -5.19 -0.83 -13.46
C ARG A 50 -4.59 -1.87 -12.53
N TYR A 51 -3.45 -1.61 -11.96
CA TYR A 51 -2.70 -2.62 -11.24
C TYR A 51 -2.61 -2.29 -9.76
N VAL A 52 -3.05 -3.23 -8.94
CA VAL A 52 -3.04 -3.10 -7.48
C VAL A 52 -2.35 -4.32 -6.91
N TYR A 53 -1.44 -4.11 -5.98
CA TYR A 53 -0.85 -5.18 -5.20
C TYR A 53 -1.71 -5.44 -3.98
N THR A 54 -2.21 -6.66 -3.85
CA THR A 54 -2.97 -7.10 -2.68
C THR A 54 -2.54 -8.52 -2.34
N TYR A 55 -2.85 -8.95 -1.15
CA TYR A 55 -2.60 -10.34 -0.73
C TYR A 55 -3.23 -11.33 -1.73
N SER A 56 -4.46 -11.07 -2.13
CA SER A 56 -5.23 -12.00 -2.96
C SER A 56 -4.71 -12.12 -4.39
N ASN A 57 -3.98 -11.15 -4.91
CA ASN A 57 -3.42 -11.21 -6.26
C ASN A 57 -1.92 -11.49 -6.28
N GLY A 58 -1.38 -12.00 -5.17
CA GLY A 58 0.02 -12.38 -5.07
C GLY A 58 0.97 -11.26 -4.74
N GLY A 59 0.44 -10.11 -4.37
CA GLY A 59 1.26 -8.98 -3.93
C GLY A 59 1.44 -8.99 -2.42
N ASP A 60 2.54 -9.51 -1.93
CA ASP A 60 2.80 -9.64 -0.51
C ASP A 60 3.39 -8.35 0.06
N ILE A 61 2.54 -7.34 0.25
CA ILE A 61 3.00 -6.04 0.75
C ILE A 61 2.63 -5.90 2.23
N MET A 62 3.62 -6.17 3.07
CA MET A 62 3.53 -5.92 4.51
C MET A 62 4.17 -4.57 4.82
N GLU A 63 3.91 -4.04 6.01
CA GLU A 63 4.53 -2.77 6.44
C GLU A 63 6.05 -2.84 6.37
N SER A 64 6.65 -3.98 6.68
CA SER A 64 8.09 -4.17 6.58
C SER A 64 8.64 -4.04 5.16
N ASN A 65 7.79 -4.17 4.14
CA ASN A 65 8.18 -3.96 2.74
C ASN A 65 8.10 -2.48 2.33
N ILE A 66 7.45 -1.64 3.12
CA ILE A 66 7.34 -0.22 2.83
C ILE A 66 8.55 0.49 3.41
N ILE A 67 9.31 1.17 2.55
CA ILE A 67 10.52 1.87 2.93
C ILE A 67 10.18 3.23 3.54
N GLY A 68 9.22 3.91 2.97
CA GLY A 68 8.81 5.20 3.48
C GLY A 68 7.76 5.87 2.63
N ARG A 69 7.33 7.03 3.10
CA ARG A 69 6.33 7.87 2.47
C ARG A 69 7.05 8.96 1.69
N VAL A 70 6.55 9.30 0.49
CA VAL A 70 7.10 10.44 -0.24
C VAL A 70 6.63 11.74 0.39
N SER A 71 7.39 12.82 0.18
CA SER A 71 7.05 14.12 0.72
C SER A 71 5.75 14.66 0.10
N GLU A 72 5.08 15.55 0.83
CA GLU A 72 3.86 16.18 0.33
C GLU A 72 4.08 16.95 -0.98
N ASP A 73 5.27 17.51 -1.18
CA ASP A 73 5.60 18.25 -2.41
C ASP A 73 5.55 17.38 -3.66
N LEU A 74 5.87 16.10 -3.54
CA LEU A 74 5.89 15.16 -4.65
C LEU A 74 4.63 14.31 -4.76
N LYS A 75 3.84 14.28 -3.71
CA LYS A 75 2.70 13.38 -3.60
C LYS A 75 1.71 13.54 -4.75
N GLU A 76 1.25 14.76 -5.00
CA GLU A 76 0.24 15.02 -6.03
C GLU A 76 0.75 14.69 -7.42
N GLU A 77 2.01 15.01 -7.71
CA GLU A 77 2.62 14.70 -8.99
C GLU A 77 2.71 13.20 -9.21
N LEU A 78 3.13 12.45 -8.20
CA LEU A 78 3.22 11.00 -8.30
C LEU A 78 1.85 10.35 -8.42
N ILE A 79 0.84 10.86 -7.73
CA ILE A 79 -0.53 10.37 -7.87
C ILE A 79 -1.00 10.54 -9.32
N ARG A 80 -0.74 11.71 -9.91
CA ARG A 80 -1.10 11.97 -11.30
C ARG A 80 -0.40 11.01 -12.25
N GLN A 81 0.90 10.78 -12.05
CA GLN A 81 1.66 9.85 -12.88
C GLN A 81 1.12 8.42 -12.75
N ILE A 82 0.88 7.96 -11.53
CA ILE A 82 0.34 6.62 -11.30
C ILE A 82 -1.02 6.45 -11.97
N ASN A 83 -1.89 7.45 -11.85
CA ASN A 83 -3.23 7.39 -12.45
C ASN A 83 -3.18 7.38 -13.99
N SER A 84 -2.13 7.90 -14.60
CA SER A 84 -1.95 7.90 -16.05
C SER A 84 -1.22 6.68 -16.59
N MET A 85 -0.63 5.86 -15.72
CA MET A 85 0.05 4.63 -16.13
C MET A 85 -0.95 3.49 -16.38
N ASN A 86 -0.68 2.70 -17.34
CA ASN A 86 -1.49 1.52 -17.66
C ASN A 86 -0.85 0.22 -17.18
#